data_9506091fdc8b4fd521a4201c51e101f5
#
_entry.id   9506091fdc8b4fd521a4201c51e101f5
#
_cell.length_a   1.000
_cell.length_b   1.000
_cell.length_c   1.000
_cell.angle_alpha   90.00
_cell.angle_beta   90.00
_cell.angle_gamma   90.00
#
_symmetry.space_group_name_H-M   'P 1'
#
loop_
_entity.id
_entity.type
_entity.pdbx_description
1 polymer ?
#
loop_
_entity_poly.entity_id
_entity_poly.type
_entity_poly.pdbx_seq_one_letter_code
_entity_poly.pdbx_strand_id
1 'polypeptide(L)'
;SEKLKNFYKTLELFDRINFELEEVGTPLPIKWENCTLETASYGHGITTTPLQLGKAYAVLVNGGYKVNPTLINNKFINEKKEQIISKKTSNYIKNILRQVVSKEEGTANFAEIPGYDVAGKTGTAEKYNSEKKINTFVSFFPSNDPKYILVVLLDEPQAATEYVYTFKFQNNYKGSGYEYNTAGWNSVVVAGKIIEKIGPILAINNLQASINF
;
A
#
# COMPACT_ATOMS: atom_id res chain seq x y z
N SER A 1 -11.47 -12.74 16.72
CA SER A 1 -10.96 -12.86 18.09
C SER A 1 -10.43 -11.52 18.58
N GLU A 2 -10.37 -11.32 19.87
CA GLU A 2 -9.82 -10.11 20.50
C GLU A 2 -8.40 -9.77 20.00
N LYS A 3 -7.59 -10.76 19.65
CA LYS A 3 -6.23 -10.54 19.11
C LYS A 3 -6.24 -9.71 17.82
N LEU A 4 -7.16 -9.97 16.89
CA LEU A 4 -7.24 -9.20 15.62
C LEU A 4 -7.74 -7.78 15.89
N LYS A 5 -8.75 -7.60 16.72
CA LYS A 5 -9.25 -6.28 17.13
C LYS A 5 -8.14 -5.44 17.78
N ASN A 6 -7.42 -6.03 18.72
CA ASN A 6 -6.31 -5.36 19.39
C ASN A 6 -5.18 -5.03 18.43
N PHE A 7 -4.88 -5.89 17.45
CA PHE A 7 -3.88 -5.60 16.43
C PHE A 7 -4.27 -4.42 15.57
N TYR A 8 -5.51 -4.36 15.07
CA TYR A 8 -6.01 -3.22 14.32
C TYR A 8 -5.97 -1.91 15.13
N LYS A 9 -6.33 -1.98 16.43
CA LYS A 9 -6.22 -0.85 17.34
C LYS A 9 -4.77 -0.39 17.52
N THR A 10 -3.84 -1.32 17.66
CA THR A 10 -2.41 -1.00 17.78
C THR A 10 -1.85 -0.33 16.51
N LEU A 11 -2.38 -0.70 15.34
CA LEU A 11 -2.06 -0.03 14.06
C LEU A 11 -2.78 1.30 13.88
N GLU A 12 -3.69 1.67 14.79
CA GLU A 12 -4.51 2.90 14.74
C GLU A 12 -5.28 3.05 13.41
N LEU A 13 -5.79 1.92 12.87
CA LEU A 13 -6.45 1.89 11.57
C LEU A 13 -7.80 2.63 11.54
N PHE A 14 -8.42 2.81 12.71
CA PHE A 14 -9.76 3.39 12.86
C PHE A 14 -9.77 4.70 13.65
N ASP A 15 -8.62 5.12 14.13
CA ASP A 15 -8.49 6.36 14.90
C ASP A 15 -8.15 7.52 13.97
N ARG A 16 -8.60 8.73 14.33
CA ARG A 16 -8.15 9.92 13.62
C ARG A 16 -6.63 10.07 13.76
N ILE A 17 -5.94 10.25 12.63
CA ILE A 17 -4.50 10.52 12.66
C ILE A 17 -4.28 11.94 13.22
N ASN A 18 -3.34 12.07 14.16
CA ASN A 18 -2.81 13.37 14.53
C ASN A 18 -1.82 13.81 13.43
N PHE A 19 -2.19 14.86 12.73
CA PHE A 19 -1.48 15.37 11.56
C PHE A 19 -1.61 16.88 11.49
N GLU A 20 -0.69 17.58 10.84
CA GLU A 20 -0.62 19.04 10.84
C GLU A 20 -1.72 19.73 9.99
N LEU A 21 -2.45 18.96 9.18
CA LEU A 21 -3.58 19.47 8.42
C LEU A 21 -4.89 19.31 9.23
N GLU A 22 -5.76 20.30 9.17
CA GLU A 22 -7.06 20.26 9.85
C GLU A 22 -8.04 19.30 9.15
N GLU A 23 -7.96 19.21 7.81
CA GLU A 23 -8.82 18.35 6.98
C GLU A 23 -8.34 16.90 6.99
N VAL A 24 -8.34 16.27 8.15
CA VAL A 24 -8.00 14.86 8.29
C VAL A 24 -9.26 14.02 8.34
N GLY A 25 -9.40 13.13 7.36
CA GLY A 25 -10.50 12.15 7.34
C GLY A 25 -10.47 11.25 8.57
N THR A 26 -11.66 10.99 9.13
CA THR A 26 -11.81 10.03 10.22
C THR A 26 -12.57 8.81 9.69
N PRO A 27 -12.03 7.58 9.85
CA PRO A 27 -12.73 6.38 9.46
C PRO A 27 -14.06 6.22 10.20
N LEU A 28 -15.02 5.56 9.58
CA LEU A 28 -16.24 5.20 10.27
C LEU A 28 -15.93 4.15 11.34
N PRO A 29 -16.52 4.26 12.54
CA PRO A 29 -16.35 3.29 13.60
C PRO A 29 -16.79 1.89 13.14
N ILE A 30 -15.96 0.89 13.37
CA ILE A 30 -16.33 -0.49 13.10
C ILE A 30 -17.29 -1.02 14.16
N LYS A 31 -18.41 -1.58 13.72
CA LYS A 31 -19.35 -2.29 14.60
C LYS A 31 -18.98 -3.75 14.65
N TRP A 32 -18.51 -4.23 15.79
CA TRP A 32 -18.10 -5.63 16.00
C TRP A 32 -19.33 -6.50 16.32
N GLU A 33 -20.14 -6.74 15.29
CA GLU A 33 -21.33 -7.60 15.33
C GLU A 33 -21.02 -9.01 14.77
N ASN A 34 -22.04 -9.84 14.65
CA ASN A 34 -21.92 -11.19 14.06
C ASN A 34 -21.27 -11.11 12.67
N CYS A 35 -20.33 -12.00 12.40
CA CYS A 35 -19.55 -12.10 11.16
C CYS A 35 -18.60 -10.92 10.84
N THR A 36 -18.60 -9.83 11.62
CA THR A 36 -17.70 -8.69 11.35
C THR A 36 -16.22 -9.08 11.49
N LEU A 37 -15.90 -9.97 12.43
CA LEU A 37 -14.52 -10.41 12.64
C LEU A 37 -14.00 -11.19 11.42
N GLU A 38 -14.82 -12.08 10.90
CA GLU A 38 -14.51 -12.91 9.74
C GLU A 38 -14.33 -12.03 8.50
N THR A 39 -15.24 -11.10 8.25
CA THR A 39 -15.17 -10.19 7.09
C THR A 39 -14.04 -9.19 7.22
N ALA A 40 -13.81 -8.63 8.40
CA ALA A 40 -12.69 -7.73 8.66
C ALA A 40 -11.32 -8.40 8.48
N SER A 41 -11.22 -9.73 8.66
CA SER A 41 -9.96 -10.46 8.50
C SER A 41 -9.36 -10.38 7.09
N TYR A 42 -10.21 -10.15 6.08
CA TYR A 42 -9.79 -9.91 4.70
C TYR A 42 -10.11 -8.49 4.19
N GLY A 43 -10.46 -7.57 5.11
CA GLY A 43 -10.62 -6.15 4.81
C GLY A 43 -12.03 -5.71 4.38
N HIS A 44 -13.05 -6.57 4.53
CA HIS A 44 -14.43 -6.20 4.20
C HIS A 44 -15.16 -5.64 5.41
N GLY A 45 -16.03 -4.63 5.19
CA GLY A 45 -16.84 -4.00 6.24
C GLY A 45 -16.04 -3.07 7.17
N ILE A 46 -14.83 -2.69 6.79
CA ILE A 46 -14.01 -1.70 7.50
C ILE A 46 -13.73 -0.50 6.59
N THR A 47 -13.59 0.67 7.20
CA THR A 47 -13.16 1.89 6.50
C THR A 47 -11.84 2.39 7.06
N THR A 48 -11.01 2.93 6.21
CA THR A 48 -9.75 3.56 6.59
C THR A 48 -9.41 4.65 5.57
N THR A 49 -8.49 5.55 5.90
CA THR A 49 -8.01 6.54 4.95
C THR A 49 -6.72 6.06 4.26
N PRO A 50 -6.38 6.58 3.07
CA PRO A 50 -5.11 6.26 2.43
C PRO A 50 -3.89 6.55 3.31
N LEU A 51 -3.92 7.60 4.13
CA LEU A 51 -2.84 7.94 5.04
C LEU A 51 -2.69 6.91 6.17
N GLN A 52 -3.81 6.46 6.77
CA GLN A 52 -3.78 5.40 7.79
C GLN A 52 -3.29 4.08 7.21
N LEU A 53 -3.72 3.75 6.00
CA LEU A 53 -3.26 2.57 5.30
C LEU A 53 -1.74 2.63 5.03
N GLY A 54 -1.25 3.75 4.53
CA GLY A 54 0.18 3.99 4.35
C GLY A 54 0.98 3.88 5.65
N LYS A 55 0.45 4.47 6.75
CA LYS A 55 1.03 4.38 8.11
C LYS A 55 1.11 2.92 8.58
N ALA A 56 0.04 2.15 8.44
CA ALA A 56 0.02 0.74 8.83
C ALA A 56 1.03 -0.09 8.03
N TYR A 57 1.13 0.13 6.71
CA TYR A 57 2.13 -0.53 5.88
C TYR A 57 3.56 -0.12 6.27
N ALA A 58 3.79 1.15 6.64
CA ALA A 58 5.09 1.57 7.14
C ALA A 58 5.53 0.74 8.36
N VAL A 59 4.63 0.51 9.33
CA VAL A 59 4.89 -0.37 10.48
C VAL A 59 5.24 -1.78 10.03
N LEU A 60 4.48 -2.34 9.09
CA LEU A 60 4.69 -3.72 8.63
C LEU A 60 6.04 -3.93 7.98
N VAL A 61 6.64 -2.90 7.33
CA VAL A 61 7.81 -3.07 6.48
C VAL A 61 9.09 -2.39 6.98
N ASN A 62 9.02 -1.57 8.05
CA ASN A 62 10.17 -0.83 8.59
C ASN A 62 10.91 -1.55 9.75
N GLY A 63 10.65 -2.83 9.95
CA GLY A 63 11.15 -3.60 11.10
C GLY A 63 10.14 -3.67 12.26
N GLY A 64 8.91 -3.21 12.03
CA GLY A 64 7.80 -3.29 12.98
C GLY A 64 7.62 -2.09 13.90
N TYR A 65 8.25 -0.98 13.60
CA TYR A 65 8.21 0.22 14.45
C TYR A 65 7.05 1.15 14.07
N LYS A 66 6.39 1.68 15.10
CA LYS A 66 5.32 2.68 14.95
C LYS A 66 5.84 3.92 14.22
N VAL A 67 5.00 4.49 13.35
CA VAL A 67 5.30 5.69 12.58
C VAL A 67 4.22 6.73 12.86
N ASN A 68 4.64 7.95 13.14
CA ASN A 68 3.76 9.12 13.21
C ASN A 68 4.02 9.96 11.96
N PRO A 69 3.07 10.05 11.01
CA PRO A 69 3.24 10.87 9.84
C PRO A 69 3.30 12.35 10.21
N THR A 70 4.17 13.11 9.53
CA THR A 70 4.33 14.56 9.72
C THR A 70 4.78 15.22 8.42
N LEU A 71 4.34 16.45 8.18
CA LEU A 71 4.81 17.32 7.11
C LEU A 71 6.00 18.19 7.56
N ILE A 72 6.27 18.20 8.87
CA ILE A 72 7.32 19.04 9.43
C ILE A 72 8.64 18.24 9.44
N ASN A 73 9.67 18.79 8.82
CA ASN A 73 11.01 18.22 8.85
C ASN A 73 11.67 18.47 10.21
N ASN A 74 11.40 17.63 11.19
CA ASN A 74 11.98 17.69 12.53
C ASN A 74 13.20 16.76 12.64
N LYS A 75 14.38 17.30 12.46
CA LYS A 75 15.65 16.54 12.63
C LYS A 75 15.96 16.15 14.09
N PHE A 76 15.19 16.62 15.07
CA PHE A 76 15.54 16.54 16.50
C PHE A 76 14.60 15.69 17.36
N ILE A 77 13.62 14.99 16.78
CA ILE A 77 12.71 14.15 17.58
C ILE A 77 13.36 12.77 17.77
N ASN A 78 14.08 12.62 18.89
CA ASN A 78 14.50 11.31 19.41
C ASN A 78 13.32 10.64 20.11
N GLU A 79 12.24 10.32 19.37
CA GLU A 79 11.14 9.54 19.92
C GLU A 79 11.58 8.08 20.11
N LYS A 80 11.35 7.55 21.32
CA LYS A 80 11.50 6.12 21.57
C LYS A 80 10.53 5.36 20.66
N LYS A 81 11.07 4.68 19.66
CA LYS A 81 10.27 3.95 18.68
C LYS A 81 9.62 2.74 19.34
N GLU A 82 8.29 2.76 19.43
CA GLU A 82 7.49 1.61 19.88
C GLU A 82 7.49 0.52 18.80
N GLN A 83 7.85 -0.71 19.17
CA GLN A 83 7.85 -1.85 18.25
C GLN A 83 6.53 -2.63 18.37
N ILE A 84 5.76 -2.68 17.29
CA ILE A 84 4.44 -3.31 17.21
C ILE A 84 4.54 -4.78 16.80
N ILE A 85 5.43 -5.09 15.86
CA ILE A 85 5.73 -6.45 15.40
C ILE A 85 7.24 -6.70 15.41
N SER A 86 7.64 -7.98 15.46
CA SER A 86 9.06 -8.31 15.42
C SER A 86 9.68 -7.99 14.06
N LYS A 87 10.99 -7.67 14.05
CA LYS A 87 11.76 -7.50 12.81
C LYS A 87 11.69 -8.75 11.92
N LYS A 88 11.65 -9.95 12.52
CA LYS A 88 11.49 -11.22 11.81
C LYS A 88 10.16 -11.26 11.06
N THR A 89 9.06 -10.89 11.72
CA THR A 89 7.72 -10.81 11.11
C THR A 89 7.69 -9.78 9.99
N SER A 90 8.24 -8.59 10.21
CA SER A 90 8.34 -7.55 9.19
C SER A 90 9.09 -8.03 7.94
N ASN A 91 10.25 -8.69 8.12
CA ASN A 91 11.01 -9.24 6.99
C ASN A 91 10.23 -10.33 6.25
N TYR A 92 9.51 -11.18 6.96
CA TYR A 92 8.67 -12.22 6.35
C TYR A 92 7.55 -11.60 5.50
N ILE A 93 6.87 -10.57 6.02
CA ILE A 93 5.83 -9.82 5.31
C ILE A 93 6.40 -9.16 4.04
N LYS A 94 7.56 -8.50 4.13
CA LYS A 94 8.20 -7.89 2.96
C LYS A 94 8.43 -8.90 1.85
N ASN A 95 8.93 -10.09 2.18
CA ASN A 95 9.20 -11.15 1.22
C ASN A 95 7.93 -11.68 0.55
N ILE A 96 6.83 -11.85 1.32
CA ILE A 96 5.54 -12.26 0.75
C ILE A 96 5.01 -11.17 -0.19
N LEU A 97 5.02 -9.91 0.25
CA LEU A 97 4.52 -8.79 -0.54
C LEU A 97 5.36 -8.53 -1.80
N ARG A 98 6.65 -8.86 -1.78
CA ARG A 98 7.49 -8.82 -2.98
C ARG A 98 7.04 -9.85 -4.02
N GLN A 99 6.64 -11.05 -3.60
CA GLN A 99 6.16 -12.09 -4.52
C GLN A 99 4.85 -11.70 -5.22
N VAL A 100 4.00 -10.89 -4.60
CA VAL A 100 2.77 -10.38 -5.23
C VAL A 100 3.06 -9.55 -6.48
N VAL A 101 4.24 -8.93 -6.54
CA VAL A 101 4.69 -8.11 -7.68
C VAL A 101 5.64 -8.87 -8.59
N SER A 102 6.59 -9.63 -8.03
CA SER A 102 7.70 -10.23 -8.78
C SER A 102 7.38 -11.56 -9.48
N LYS A 103 6.21 -12.13 -9.23
CA LYS A 103 5.80 -13.38 -9.89
C LYS A 103 4.80 -13.12 -11.01
N GLU A 104 4.81 -13.96 -12.05
CA GLU A 104 3.87 -13.88 -13.17
C GLU A 104 2.41 -13.98 -12.70
N GLU A 105 2.13 -14.93 -11.83
CA GLU A 105 0.80 -15.14 -11.22
C GLU A 105 0.45 -14.11 -10.15
N GLY A 106 1.36 -13.21 -9.82
CA GLY A 106 1.15 -12.16 -8.82
C GLY A 106 0.12 -11.13 -9.26
N THR A 107 -0.81 -10.78 -8.38
CA THR A 107 -1.90 -9.84 -8.68
C THR A 107 -1.44 -8.41 -8.96
N ALA A 108 -0.18 -8.09 -8.71
CA ALA A 108 0.41 -6.77 -8.92
C ALA A 108 1.63 -6.79 -9.87
N ASN A 109 1.73 -7.78 -10.75
CA ASN A 109 2.88 -7.96 -11.63
C ASN A 109 3.10 -6.79 -12.64
N PHE A 110 2.08 -6.00 -12.98
CA PHE A 110 2.23 -4.80 -13.79
C PHE A 110 3.03 -3.68 -13.11
N ALA A 111 3.19 -3.74 -11.76
CA ALA A 111 4.06 -2.82 -11.02
C ALA A 111 5.51 -3.33 -10.88
N GLU A 112 5.88 -4.44 -11.53
CA GLU A 112 7.28 -4.88 -11.59
C GLU A 112 8.08 -3.91 -12.45
N ILE A 113 8.85 -3.03 -11.81
CA ILE A 113 9.68 -2.03 -12.48
C ILE A 113 11.15 -2.38 -12.22
N PRO A 114 11.92 -2.70 -13.28
CA PRO A 114 13.33 -3.07 -13.12
C PRO A 114 14.13 -2.03 -12.35
N GLY A 115 14.90 -2.48 -11.37
CA GLY A 115 15.77 -1.64 -10.56
C GLY A 115 15.13 -0.99 -9.32
N TYR A 116 13.81 -1.16 -9.09
CA TYR A 116 13.14 -0.55 -7.95
C TYR A 116 12.64 -1.54 -6.89
N ASP A 117 12.68 -2.85 -7.18
CA ASP A 117 12.26 -3.90 -6.24
C ASP A 117 10.92 -3.59 -5.56
N VAL A 118 9.90 -3.29 -6.37
CA VAL A 118 8.58 -2.93 -5.86
C VAL A 118 7.91 -4.12 -5.18
N ALA A 119 7.33 -3.89 -4.03
CA ALA A 119 6.50 -4.85 -3.31
C ALA A 119 5.17 -4.21 -2.93
N GLY A 120 4.11 -5.00 -2.71
CA GLY A 120 2.82 -4.41 -2.35
C GLY A 120 1.68 -5.39 -2.31
N LYS A 121 0.46 -4.84 -2.09
CA LYS A 121 -0.78 -5.61 -2.02
C LYS A 121 -1.91 -4.86 -2.71
N THR A 122 -2.66 -5.59 -3.51
CA THR A 122 -3.88 -5.13 -4.15
C THR A 122 -5.08 -5.24 -3.22
N GLY A 123 -6.03 -4.33 -3.35
CA GLY A 123 -7.35 -4.39 -2.73
C GLY A 123 -8.41 -3.98 -3.76
N THR A 124 -9.44 -4.79 -3.89
CA THR A 124 -10.62 -4.47 -4.70
C THR A 124 -11.83 -4.64 -3.80
N ALA A 125 -12.51 -3.56 -3.48
CA ALA A 125 -13.70 -3.54 -2.65
C ALA A 125 -14.91 -3.11 -3.48
N GLU A 126 -16.03 -3.81 -3.33
CA GLU A 126 -17.31 -3.41 -3.90
C GLU A 126 -18.02 -2.44 -2.96
N LYS A 127 -18.60 -1.38 -3.52
CA LYS A 127 -19.43 -0.45 -2.76
C LYS A 127 -20.76 -1.12 -2.40
N TYR A 128 -21.26 -0.80 -1.21
CA TYR A 128 -22.52 -1.37 -0.72
C TYR A 128 -23.67 -1.11 -1.71
N ASN A 129 -24.42 -2.17 -2.02
CA ASN A 129 -25.54 -2.16 -2.98
C ASN A 129 -25.19 -1.60 -4.37
N SER A 130 -23.98 -1.81 -4.85
CA SER A 130 -23.53 -1.32 -6.15
C SER A 130 -22.48 -2.26 -6.75
N GLU A 131 -22.41 -2.33 -8.07
CA GLU A 131 -21.31 -2.98 -8.80
C GLU A 131 -20.05 -2.12 -8.90
N LYS A 132 -20.12 -0.89 -8.41
CA LYS A 132 -19.01 0.06 -8.40
C LYS A 132 -17.95 -0.38 -7.39
N LYS A 133 -16.69 -0.12 -7.72
CA LYS A 133 -15.53 -0.60 -6.96
C LYS A 133 -14.65 0.53 -6.47
N ILE A 134 -13.93 0.26 -5.40
CA ILE A 134 -12.77 1.02 -4.97
C ILE A 134 -11.57 0.10 -5.14
N ASN A 135 -10.64 0.50 -6.00
CA ASN A 135 -9.43 -0.26 -6.28
C ASN A 135 -8.22 0.43 -5.64
N THR A 136 -7.50 -0.31 -4.82
CA THR A 136 -6.35 0.21 -4.09
C THR A 136 -5.12 -0.66 -4.33
N PHE A 137 -3.98 -0.03 -4.49
CA PHE A 137 -2.69 -0.68 -4.42
C PHE A 137 -1.79 0.07 -3.45
N VAL A 138 -1.34 -0.63 -2.42
CA VAL A 138 -0.32 -0.12 -1.51
C VAL A 138 0.98 -0.78 -1.87
N SER A 139 1.96 0.02 -2.24
CA SER A 139 3.30 -0.44 -2.60
C SER A 139 4.36 0.24 -1.75
N PHE A 140 5.51 -0.41 -1.66
CA PHE A 140 6.72 0.13 -1.07
C PHE A 140 7.94 -0.28 -1.88
N PHE A 141 8.96 0.55 -1.86
CA PHE A 141 10.20 0.29 -2.60
C PHE A 141 11.40 1.06 -2.01
N PRO A 142 12.62 0.50 -2.14
CA PRO A 142 12.93 -0.89 -2.49
C PRO A 142 12.44 -1.88 -1.43
N SER A 143 12.08 -3.11 -1.82
CA SER A 143 11.46 -4.08 -0.89
C SER A 143 12.39 -4.57 0.22
N ASN A 144 13.69 -4.63 -0.04
CA ASN A 144 14.72 -5.04 0.91
C ASN A 144 14.99 -3.97 1.99
N ASP A 145 15.00 -2.68 1.60
CA ASP A 145 15.21 -1.53 2.48
C ASP A 145 14.20 -0.42 2.16
N PRO A 146 12.93 -0.55 2.58
CA PRO A 146 11.85 0.36 2.20
C PRO A 146 12.13 1.80 2.58
N LYS A 147 12.13 2.68 1.58
CA LYS A 147 12.28 4.13 1.72
C LYS A 147 10.98 4.88 1.46
N TYR A 148 10.16 4.33 0.58
CA TYR A 148 8.94 4.96 0.10
C TYR A 148 7.75 4.02 0.21
N ILE A 149 6.60 4.61 0.53
CA ILE A 149 5.29 3.96 0.41
C ILE A 149 4.46 4.79 -0.56
N LEU A 150 3.87 4.11 -1.54
CA LEU A 150 2.95 4.71 -2.49
C LEU A 150 1.59 4.01 -2.36
N VAL A 151 0.57 4.79 -2.03
CA VAL A 151 -0.83 4.34 -2.01
C VAL A 151 -1.55 4.94 -3.22
N VAL A 152 -2.04 4.09 -4.10
CA VAL A 152 -2.89 4.49 -5.23
C VAL A 152 -4.29 3.95 -4.96
N LEU A 153 -5.24 4.85 -4.82
CA LEU A 153 -6.66 4.56 -4.66
C LEU A 153 -7.42 5.16 -5.85
N LEU A 154 -8.22 4.34 -6.50
CA LEU A 154 -9.13 4.76 -7.57
C LEU A 154 -10.56 4.48 -7.11
N ASP A 155 -11.37 5.52 -7.09
CA ASP A 155 -12.78 5.43 -6.74
C ASP A 155 -13.62 5.32 -8.03
N GLU A 156 -14.42 4.26 -8.10
CA GLU A 156 -15.27 3.92 -9.24
C GLU A 156 -14.53 3.87 -10.59
N PRO A 157 -13.33 3.25 -10.66
CA PRO A 157 -12.63 3.17 -11.92
C PRO A 157 -13.42 2.34 -12.92
N GLN A 158 -13.24 2.65 -14.21
CA GLN A 158 -13.78 1.89 -15.32
C GLN A 158 -12.72 0.98 -15.92
N ALA A 159 -13.14 -0.08 -16.60
CA ALA A 159 -12.24 -0.89 -17.41
C ALA A 159 -11.71 -0.02 -18.58
N ALA A 160 -10.41 -0.10 -18.82
CA ALA A 160 -9.74 0.68 -19.88
C ALA A 160 -9.47 -0.23 -21.10
N THR A 161 -10.51 -0.53 -21.88
CA THR A 161 -10.43 -1.48 -22.99
C THR A 161 -9.45 -1.04 -24.08
N GLU A 162 -9.30 0.25 -24.31
CA GLU A 162 -8.35 0.83 -25.28
C GLU A 162 -6.90 0.83 -24.78
N TYR A 163 -6.69 0.57 -23.48
CA TYR A 163 -5.34 0.61 -22.92
C TYR A 163 -4.53 -0.60 -23.34
N VAL A 164 -3.31 -0.38 -23.81
CA VAL A 164 -2.38 -1.44 -24.20
C VAL A 164 -1.51 -1.84 -23.02
N TYR A 165 -1.80 -3.00 -22.46
CA TYR A 165 -1.01 -3.60 -21.36
C TYR A 165 0.25 -4.24 -21.91
N THR A 166 1.34 -4.16 -21.16
CA THR A 166 2.60 -4.87 -21.45
C THR A 166 2.80 -5.96 -20.43
N PHE A 167 2.75 -7.21 -20.86
CA PHE A 167 2.92 -8.41 -20.05
C PHE A 167 4.40 -8.77 -19.95
N LYS A 168 5.08 -8.26 -18.95
CA LYS A 168 6.55 -8.37 -18.78
C LYS A 168 7.02 -9.81 -18.66
N PHE A 169 6.24 -10.67 -18.00
CA PHE A 169 6.54 -12.09 -17.83
C PHE A 169 6.23 -12.94 -19.06
N GLN A 170 5.58 -12.37 -20.08
CA GLN A 170 5.26 -13.02 -21.36
C GLN A 170 6.03 -12.35 -22.51
N ASN A 171 7.35 -12.25 -22.38
CA ASN A 171 8.23 -11.65 -23.39
C ASN A 171 7.79 -10.23 -23.84
N ASN A 172 7.27 -9.43 -22.89
CA ASN A 172 6.73 -8.09 -23.17
C ASN A 172 5.60 -8.09 -24.21
N TYR A 173 4.79 -9.14 -24.25
CA TYR A 173 3.58 -9.18 -25.07
C TYR A 173 2.72 -7.95 -24.79
N LYS A 174 2.13 -7.38 -25.84
CA LYS A 174 1.22 -6.23 -25.76
C LYS A 174 -0.18 -6.67 -26.12
N GLY A 175 -1.16 -6.33 -25.29
CA GLY A 175 -2.56 -6.65 -25.52
C GLY A 175 -3.51 -5.57 -24.99
N SER A 176 -4.65 -5.43 -25.65
CA SER A 176 -5.75 -4.53 -25.27
C SER A 176 -7.09 -5.25 -25.37
N GLY A 177 -8.20 -4.57 -25.14
CA GLY A 177 -9.53 -5.17 -25.18
C GLY A 177 -9.95 -5.88 -23.88
N TYR A 178 -9.22 -5.66 -22.77
CA TYR A 178 -9.53 -6.29 -21.50
C TYR A 178 -10.59 -5.48 -20.73
N GLU A 179 -11.65 -6.17 -20.29
CA GLU A 179 -12.77 -5.58 -19.53
C GLU A 179 -12.61 -5.72 -18.02
N TYR A 180 -11.41 -6.07 -17.55
CA TYR A 180 -11.17 -6.27 -16.12
C TYR A 180 -11.13 -4.95 -15.35
N ASN A 181 -11.96 -4.86 -14.31
CA ASN A 181 -12.01 -3.72 -13.39
C ASN A 181 -11.64 -4.17 -11.97
N THR A 182 -10.37 -4.52 -11.79
CA THR A 182 -9.79 -4.85 -10.48
C THR A 182 -8.48 -4.07 -10.28
N ALA A 183 -8.01 -4.01 -9.03
CA ALA A 183 -6.81 -3.26 -8.68
C ALA A 183 -5.57 -3.65 -9.50
N GLY A 184 -5.43 -4.94 -9.86
CA GLY A 184 -4.33 -5.42 -10.68
C GLY A 184 -4.27 -4.78 -12.07
N TRP A 185 -5.42 -4.43 -12.64
CA TRP A 185 -5.56 -3.88 -13.99
C TRP A 185 -5.60 -2.36 -14.06
N ASN A 186 -5.71 -1.67 -12.93
CA ASN A 186 -5.78 -0.21 -12.90
C ASN A 186 -4.86 0.42 -11.84
N SER A 187 -5.15 0.37 -10.55
CA SER A 187 -4.31 1.04 -9.52
C SER A 187 -2.86 0.53 -9.50
N VAL A 188 -2.63 -0.74 -9.82
CA VAL A 188 -1.28 -1.33 -9.96
C VAL A 188 -0.55 -0.72 -11.15
N VAL A 189 -1.22 -0.63 -12.30
CA VAL A 189 -0.65 -0.04 -13.53
C VAL A 189 -0.29 1.43 -13.31
N VAL A 190 -1.19 2.19 -12.67
CA VAL A 190 -0.95 3.59 -12.31
C VAL A 190 0.26 3.72 -11.39
N ALA A 191 0.33 2.90 -10.33
CA ALA A 191 1.47 2.91 -9.40
C ALA A 191 2.78 2.58 -10.11
N GLY A 192 2.80 1.56 -10.97
CA GLY A 192 3.97 1.21 -11.77
C GLY A 192 4.47 2.38 -12.61
N LYS A 193 3.56 3.07 -13.31
CA LYS A 193 3.91 4.27 -14.10
C LYS A 193 4.40 5.44 -13.26
N ILE A 194 3.83 5.64 -12.07
CA ILE A 194 4.31 6.66 -11.14
C ILE A 194 5.75 6.33 -10.73
N ILE A 195 6.00 5.09 -10.25
CA ILE A 195 7.33 4.66 -9.80
C ILE A 195 8.36 4.78 -10.94
N GLU A 196 8.01 4.36 -12.16
CA GLU A 196 8.88 4.48 -13.33
C GLU A 196 9.31 5.94 -13.61
N LYS A 197 8.38 6.89 -13.42
CA LYS A 197 8.67 8.33 -13.63
C LYS A 197 9.43 8.98 -12.49
N ILE A 198 9.01 8.74 -11.24
CA ILE A 198 9.61 9.42 -10.08
C ILE A 198 10.82 8.69 -9.50
N GLY A 199 10.95 7.40 -9.76
CA GLY A 199 12.00 6.55 -9.21
C GLY A 199 13.41 7.09 -9.45
N PRO A 200 13.78 7.54 -10.67
CA PRO A 200 15.09 8.14 -10.93
C PRO A 200 15.35 9.38 -10.08
N ILE A 201 14.36 10.24 -9.89
CA ILE A 201 14.45 11.46 -9.07
C ILE A 201 14.69 11.10 -7.61
N LEU A 202 13.93 10.14 -7.10
CA LEU A 202 14.05 9.67 -5.72
C LEU A 202 15.40 8.99 -5.45
N ALA A 203 15.94 8.24 -6.41
CA ALA A 203 17.23 7.59 -6.32
C ALA A 203 18.37 8.65 -6.24
N ILE A 204 18.32 9.69 -7.06
CA ILE A 204 19.29 10.80 -7.03
C ILE A 204 19.24 11.52 -5.69
N ASN A 205 18.06 11.84 -5.18
CA ASN A 205 17.90 12.52 -3.89
C ASN A 205 18.46 11.69 -2.73
N ASN A 206 18.30 10.37 -2.75
CA ASN A 206 18.88 9.46 -1.75
C ASN A 206 20.40 9.44 -1.81
N LEU A 207 21.00 9.43 -3.01
CA LEU A 207 22.44 9.49 -3.19
C LEU A 207 23.01 10.82 -2.67
N GLN A 208 22.37 11.93 -2.98
CA GLN A 208 22.79 13.25 -2.48
C GLN A 208 22.70 13.35 -0.95
N ALA A 209 21.63 12.80 -0.35
CA ALA A 209 21.49 12.76 1.10
C ALA A 209 22.59 11.93 1.77
N SER A 210 23.07 10.85 1.13
CA SER A 210 24.15 10.01 1.66
C SER A 210 25.56 10.58 1.50
N ILE A 211 25.75 11.59 0.64
CA ILE A 211 27.04 12.27 0.43
C ILE A 211 27.22 13.45 1.40
N ASN A 212 26.13 14.02 1.89
CA ASN A 212 26.12 15.17 2.78
C ASN A 212 26.18 14.80 4.29
N PHE A 213 26.52 13.56 4.62
CA PHE A 213 26.84 13.03 5.94
C PHE A 213 28.28 12.52 5.97
#